data_e9796c49c21e8da0545bc077021ca88d
#
_entry.id   e9796c49c21e8da0545bc077021ca88d
#
_cell.length_a   1.000
_cell.length_b   1.000
_cell.length_c   1.000
_cell.angle_alpha   90.00
_cell.angle_beta   90.00
_cell.angle_gamma   90.00
#
_symmetry.space_group_name_H-M   'P 1'
#
loop_
_entity.id
_entity.type
_entity.pdbx_description
1 polymer ?
#
loop_
_entity_poly.entity_id
_entity_poly.type
_entity_poly.pdbx_seq_one_letter_code
_entity_poly.pdbx_strand_id
1 'polypeptide(L)'
;RNHCEVIKKDQSSAERELFTMQMPTSSPMGAVIYETGGILIHYGWLRILGSGSFKLPRGLMDWNFSKSFNQSGDKPKYLLVADDVIGGYFALNGGSLGSNLGKVYYFSPKDLTWHDLNFTYTDFLAWALNGDIEAFYQNLFWQNWQEDVKQLDGNHMIVFTPELSED
;
A
#
# COMPACT_ATOMS: atom_id res chain seq x y z
N ARG A 1 -18.10 2.94 5.69
CA ARG A 1 -17.05 3.70 4.99
C ARG A 1 -15.93 3.99 5.97
N ASN A 2 -14.71 3.60 5.64
CA ASN A 2 -13.55 3.80 6.49
C ASN A 2 -13.13 5.27 6.54
N HIS A 3 -12.48 5.66 7.64
CA HIS A 3 -11.82 6.96 7.70
C HIS A 3 -10.74 7.02 6.63
N CYS A 4 -10.77 8.05 5.81
CA CYS A 4 -9.87 8.20 4.66
C CYS A 4 -9.33 9.63 4.61
N GLU A 5 -8.01 9.75 4.49
CA GLU A 5 -7.32 11.00 4.20
C GLU A 5 -6.59 10.89 2.88
N VAL A 6 -6.98 11.69 1.89
CA VAL A 6 -6.26 11.80 0.61
C VAL A 6 -5.16 12.84 0.78
N ILE A 7 -3.91 12.40 0.64
CA ILE A 7 -2.75 13.29 0.76
C ILE A 7 -2.60 14.11 -0.52
N LYS A 8 -2.42 15.42 -0.35
CA LYS A 8 -2.21 16.32 -1.48
C LYS A 8 -0.93 15.94 -2.23
N LYS A 9 -1.05 15.86 -3.56
CA LYS A 9 0.09 15.60 -4.44
C LYS A 9 1.07 16.76 -4.49
N ASP A 10 2.33 16.45 -4.74
CA ASP A 10 3.30 17.34 -5.37
C ASP A 10 3.24 17.14 -6.88
N GLN A 11 3.06 18.21 -7.65
CA GLN A 11 2.83 18.11 -9.08
C GLN A 11 4.03 17.48 -9.82
N SER A 12 5.25 17.87 -9.48
CA SER A 12 6.45 17.35 -10.13
C SER A 12 6.69 15.87 -9.82
N SER A 13 6.41 15.46 -8.59
CA SER A 13 6.46 14.05 -8.18
C SER A 13 5.40 13.22 -8.90
N ALA A 14 4.17 13.72 -9.00
CA ALA A 14 3.08 13.04 -9.71
C ALA A 14 3.40 12.80 -11.19
N GLU A 15 3.94 13.80 -11.87
CA GLU A 15 4.35 13.69 -13.27
C GLU A 15 5.49 12.70 -13.46
N ARG A 16 6.51 12.73 -12.60
CA ARG A 16 7.65 11.81 -12.64
C ARG A 16 7.22 10.36 -12.40
N GLU A 17 6.42 10.11 -11.38
CA GLU A 17 5.91 8.78 -11.04
C GLU A 17 5.08 8.20 -12.18
N LEU A 18 4.15 8.99 -12.72
CA LEU A 18 3.30 8.56 -13.83
C LEU A 18 4.09 8.27 -15.10
N PHE A 19 5.09 9.11 -15.42
CA PHE A 19 6.00 8.90 -16.54
C PHE A 19 6.80 7.60 -16.40
N THR A 20 7.33 7.34 -15.20
CA THR A 20 8.09 6.12 -14.90
C THR A 20 7.20 4.88 -15.04
N MET A 21 5.94 4.98 -14.62
CA MET A 21 4.99 3.88 -14.67
C MET A 21 4.50 3.57 -16.09
N GLN A 22 4.52 4.55 -17.00
CA GLN A 22 4.01 4.43 -18.37
C GLN A 22 2.53 4.00 -18.43
N MET A 23 1.73 4.46 -17.49
CA MET A 23 0.31 4.12 -17.37
C MET A 23 -0.57 5.35 -17.58
N PRO A 24 -1.75 5.22 -18.23
CA PRO A 24 -2.65 6.36 -18.41
C PRO A 24 -3.32 6.78 -17.09
N THR A 25 -3.55 8.08 -16.92
CA THR A 25 -4.29 8.64 -15.77
C THR A 25 -5.73 8.14 -15.67
N SER A 26 -6.27 7.60 -16.75
CA SER A 26 -7.61 6.99 -16.78
C SER A 26 -7.68 5.62 -16.09
N SER A 27 -6.55 4.98 -15.85
CA SER A 27 -6.52 3.75 -15.03
C SER A 27 -6.65 4.07 -13.54
N PRO A 28 -7.28 3.21 -12.72
CA PRO A 28 -7.41 3.46 -11.29
C PRO A 28 -6.06 3.72 -10.59
N MET A 29 -5.03 2.95 -10.92
CA MET A 29 -3.70 3.13 -10.35
C MET A 29 -3.02 4.41 -10.85
N GLY A 30 -3.12 4.71 -12.15
CA GLY A 30 -2.63 5.95 -12.73
C GLY A 30 -3.30 7.18 -12.11
N ALA A 31 -4.62 7.09 -11.84
CA ALA A 31 -5.36 8.16 -11.17
C ALA A 31 -4.88 8.37 -9.72
N VAL A 32 -4.68 7.30 -8.95
CA VAL A 32 -4.15 7.40 -7.57
C VAL A 32 -2.77 8.06 -7.56
N ILE A 33 -1.87 7.64 -8.45
CA ILE A 33 -0.52 8.20 -8.56
C ILE A 33 -0.57 9.68 -8.98
N TYR A 34 -1.35 10.00 -10.00
CA TYR A 34 -1.36 11.36 -10.54
C TYR A 34 -2.13 12.37 -9.68
N GLU A 35 -3.20 11.95 -9.01
CA GLU A 35 -4.07 12.85 -8.26
C GLU A 35 -3.74 12.92 -6.76
N THR A 36 -2.94 11.99 -6.24
CA THR A 36 -2.66 11.92 -4.81
C THR A 36 -1.18 11.72 -4.49
N GLY A 37 -0.74 12.25 -3.36
CA GLY A 37 0.54 11.88 -2.76
C GLY A 37 0.50 10.51 -2.08
N GLY A 38 -0.69 9.95 -1.92
CA GLY A 38 -1.04 8.70 -1.26
C GLY A 38 -2.38 8.82 -0.56
N ILE A 39 -2.88 7.71 -0.05
CA ILE A 39 -4.17 7.66 0.67
C ILE A 39 -3.95 6.93 1.99
N LEU A 40 -4.27 7.60 3.10
CA LEU A 40 -4.25 7.02 4.44
C LEU A 40 -5.64 6.53 4.79
N ILE A 41 -5.76 5.25 5.09
CA ILE A 41 -7.01 4.58 5.45
C ILE A 41 -6.96 4.20 6.92
N HIS A 42 -8.11 4.26 7.57
CA HIS A 42 -8.29 3.86 8.97
C HIS A 42 -7.26 4.55 9.88
N TYR A 43 -7.26 5.89 9.85
CA TYR A 43 -6.35 6.78 10.60
C TYR A 43 -4.85 6.65 10.23
N GLY A 44 -4.53 6.07 9.08
CA GLY A 44 -3.16 5.83 8.65
C GLY A 44 -2.67 4.41 8.92
N TRP A 45 -3.53 3.52 9.42
CA TRP A 45 -3.19 2.10 9.59
C TRP A 45 -2.77 1.44 8.28
N LEU A 46 -3.55 1.66 7.22
CA LEU A 46 -3.24 1.24 5.86
C LEU A 46 -2.83 2.46 5.03
N ARG A 47 -1.73 2.35 4.31
CA ARG A 47 -1.13 3.43 3.52
C ARG A 47 -1.05 3.00 2.06
N ILE A 48 -1.92 3.56 1.22
CA ILE A 48 -1.91 3.31 -0.23
C ILE A 48 -0.94 4.29 -0.87
N LEU A 49 0.01 3.77 -1.65
CA LEU A 49 1.03 4.56 -2.30
C LEU A 49 0.47 5.34 -3.50
N GLY A 50 0.76 6.63 -3.53
CA GLY A 50 0.54 7.52 -4.66
C GLY A 50 1.87 8.02 -5.22
N SER A 51 1.96 9.31 -5.53
CA SER A 51 3.20 9.92 -6.03
C SER A 51 4.19 10.34 -4.93
N GLY A 52 3.83 10.14 -3.67
CA GLY A 52 4.62 10.62 -2.54
C GLY A 52 4.30 12.07 -2.14
N SER A 53 4.59 12.40 -0.90
CA SER A 53 4.42 13.73 -0.34
C SER A 53 5.22 13.85 0.95
N PHE A 54 5.16 15.03 1.58
CA PHE A 54 5.78 15.24 2.90
C PHE A 54 5.28 14.23 3.96
N LYS A 55 3.97 13.89 3.94
CA LYS A 55 3.34 12.97 4.90
C LYS A 55 3.63 11.50 4.63
N LEU A 56 3.81 11.14 3.36
CA LEU A 56 4.15 9.79 2.89
C LEU A 56 5.27 9.92 1.85
N PRO A 57 6.53 10.08 2.29
CA PRO A 57 7.64 10.44 1.41
C PRO A 57 8.15 9.26 0.57
N ARG A 58 7.21 8.50 -0.01
CA ARG A 58 7.45 7.35 -0.87
C ARG A 58 6.45 7.36 -2.01
N GLY A 59 6.91 7.69 -3.21
CA GLY A 59 6.13 7.44 -4.43
C GLY A 59 6.08 5.95 -4.74
N LEU A 60 5.02 5.49 -5.41
CA LEU A 60 4.83 4.07 -5.72
C LEU A 60 6.00 3.52 -6.54
N MET A 61 6.41 4.22 -7.60
CA MET A 61 7.49 3.77 -8.46
C MET A 61 8.86 3.92 -7.78
N ASP A 62 9.11 5.05 -7.09
CA ASP A 62 10.34 5.26 -6.32
C ASP A 62 10.51 4.17 -5.25
N TRP A 63 9.42 3.78 -4.57
CA TRP A 63 9.45 2.72 -3.55
C TRP A 63 9.74 1.34 -4.11
N ASN A 64 9.24 1.05 -5.32
CA ASN A 64 9.47 -0.23 -5.99
C ASN A 64 10.82 -0.32 -6.68
N PHE A 65 11.46 0.83 -6.98
CA PHE A 65 12.78 0.84 -7.60
C PHE A 65 13.79 0.05 -6.75
N SER A 66 14.58 -0.77 -7.39
CA SER A 66 15.53 -1.75 -6.79
C SER A 66 14.90 -2.87 -5.94
N LYS A 67 13.58 -2.90 -5.77
CA LYS A 67 12.85 -4.00 -5.11
C LYS A 67 12.19 -4.92 -6.12
N SER A 68 11.36 -4.37 -6.98
CA SER A 68 10.60 -5.13 -7.98
C SER A 68 11.03 -4.87 -9.41
N PHE A 69 11.75 -3.78 -9.68
CA PHE A 69 12.36 -3.46 -10.98
C PHE A 69 13.64 -2.62 -10.79
N ASN A 70 14.51 -2.57 -11.81
CA ASN A 70 15.79 -1.85 -11.77
C ASN A 70 15.91 -0.77 -12.85
N GLN A 71 15.08 -0.81 -13.89
CA GLN A 71 15.10 0.14 -14.99
C GLN A 71 13.66 0.54 -15.36
N SER A 72 13.52 1.75 -15.88
CA SER A 72 12.25 2.18 -16.46
C SER A 72 11.88 1.28 -17.64
N GLY A 73 10.63 0.81 -17.67
CA GLY A 73 10.14 -0.12 -18.70
C GLY A 73 10.29 -1.62 -18.36
N ASP A 74 10.97 -1.96 -17.28
CA ASP A 74 10.96 -3.33 -16.76
C ASP A 74 9.52 -3.75 -16.44
N LYS A 75 9.22 -5.04 -16.65
CA LYS A 75 7.98 -5.65 -16.21
C LYS A 75 8.19 -6.28 -14.83
N PRO A 76 7.78 -5.63 -13.75
CA PRO A 76 8.02 -6.13 -12.41
C PRO A 76 7.25 -7.43 -12.19
N LYS A 77 7.88 -8.39 -11.51
CA LYS A 77 7.23 -9.64 -11.12
C LYS A 77 6.23 -9.48 -9.98
N TYR A 78 6.28 -8.36 -9.29
CA TYR A 78 5.30 -7.85 -8.33
C TYR A 78 5.44 -6.34 -8.23
N LEU A 79 4.40 -5.65 -7.78
CA LEU A 79 4.42 -4.21 -7.56
C LEU A 79 3.79 -3.90 -6.21
N LEU A 80 4.59 -3.40 -5.26
CA LEU A 80 4.11 -2.95 -3.96
C LEU A 80 3.20 -1.73 -4.15
N VAL A 81 1.96 -1.82 -3.70
CA VAL A 81 0.95 -0.77 -3.90
C VAL A 81 0.49 -0.12 -2.59
N ALA A 82 0.68 -0.79 -1.48
CA ALA A 82 0.35 -0.30 -0.15
C ALA A 82 1.13 -1.06 0.93
N ASP A 83 1.16 -0.52 2.13
CA ASP A 83 1.63 -1.20 3.33
C ASP A 83 0.73 -0.86 4.53
N ASP A 84 0.95 -1.54 5.63
CA ASP A 84 0.32 -1.21 6.90
C ASP A 84 1.35 -0.88 7.98
N VAL A 85 0.87 -0.32 9.08
CA VAL A 85 1.74 0.13 10.17
C VAL A 85 2.38 -1.01 10.96
N ILE A 86 1.92 -2.24 10.78
CA ILE A 86 2.44 -3.43 11.50
C ILE A 86 3.43 -4.24 10.68
N GLY A 87 3.83 -3.75 9.49
CA GLY A 87 4.83 -4.38 8.63
C GLY A 87 4.28 -5.31 7.56
N GLY A 88 2.97 -5.29 7.30
CA GLY A 88 2.36 -5.96 6.17
C GLY A 88 2.52 -5.17 4.88
N TYR A 89 2.53 -5.87 3.74
CA TYR A 89 2.62 -5.27 2.41
C TYR A 89 1.51 -5.78 1.51
N PHE A 90 0.99 -4.90 0.66
CA PHE A 90 0.07 -5.26 -0.41
C PHE A 90 0.79 -5.09 -1.74
N ALA A 91 0.78 -6.14 -2.55
CA ALA A 91 1.44 -6.12 -3.86
C ALA A 91 0.55 -6.70 -4.95
N LEU A 92 0.60 -6.09 -6.12
CA LEU A 92 0.00 -6.62 -7.34
C LEU A 92 0.91 -7.71 -7.91
N ASN A 93 0.38 -8.90 -8.13
CA ASN A 93 1.17 -10.04 -8.61
C ASN A 93 1.45 -9.95 -10.11
N GLY A 94 2.72 -9.87 -10.47
CA GLY A 94 3.22 -9.97 -11.84
C GLY A 94 3.82 -11.35 -12.17
N GLY A 95 3.64 -12.35 -11.29
CA GLY A 95 4.04 -13.73 -11.52
C GLY A 95 4.99 -14.35 -10.48
N SER A 96 5.40 -13.61 -9.42
CA SER A 96 6.29 -14.16 -8.40
C SER A 96 5.64 -14.41 -7.03
N LEU A 97 4.39 -13.98 -6.84
CA LEU A 97 3.70 -14.10 -5.55
C LEU A 97 2.79 -15.32 -5.48
N GLY A 98 2.38 -15.85 -6.62
CA GLY A 98 1.48 -16.99 -6.74
C GLY A 98 0.93 -17.13 -8.15
N SER A 99 -0.03 -18.03 -8.34
CA SER A 99 -0.60 -18.34 -9.66
C SER A 99 -1.58 -17.29 -10.20
N ASN A 100 -2.15 -16.46 -9.31
CA ASN A 100 -3.22 -15.53 -9.65
C ASN A 100 -2.67 -14.19 -10.13
N LEU A 101 -2.37 -14.10 -11.44
CA LEU A 101 -1.79 -12.89 -12.05
C LEU A 101 -2.74 -11.70 -11.98
N GLY A 102 -2.18 -10.51 -11.77
CA GLY A 102 -2.94 -9.26 -11.74
C GLY A 102 -3.81 -9.10 -10.49
N LYS A 103 -3.68 -9.98 -9.51
CA LYS A 103 -4.37 -9.89 -8.23
C LYS A 103 -3.48 -9.34 -7.14
N VAL A 104 -4.10 -8.71 -6.14
CA VAL A 104 -3.40 -8.19 -4.96
C VAL A 104 -3.19 -9.31 -3.96
N TYR A 105 -1.95 -9.42 -3.50
CA TYR A 105 -1.53 -10.30 -2.42
C TYR A 105 -1.16 -9.49 -1.20
N TYR A 106 -1.37 -10.04 -0.04
CA TYR A 106 -0.95 -9.48 1.25
C TYR A 106 0.19 -10.30 1.84
N PHE A 107 1.32 -9.65 2.12
CA PHE A 107 2.39 -10.23 2.93
C PHE A 107 2.08 -10.02 4.40
N SER A 108 1.86 -11.11 5.10
CA SER A 108 1.50 -11.07 6.53
C SER A 108 2.76 -11.06 7.41
N PRO A 109 2.89 -10.11 8.35
CA PRO A 109 4.00 -10.12 9.30
C PRO A 109 3.89 -11.24 10.36
N LYS A 110 2.76 -11.95 10.44
CA LYS A 110 2.55 -13.05 11.39
C LYS A 110 3.24 -14.35 10.95
N ASP A 111 3.09 -14.69 9.67
CA ASP A 111 3.58 -15.95 9.11
C ASP A 111 4.66 -15.76 8.03
N LEU A 112 4.97 -14.50 7.70
CA LEU A 112 5.96 -14.09 6.70
C LEU A 112 5.69 -14.69 5.31
N THR A 113 4.42 -14.86 4.96
CA THR A 113 3.97 -15.41 3.67
C THR A 113 3.05 -14.46 2.91
N TRP A 114 2.94 -14.70 1.59
CA TRP A 114 2.03 -13.99 0.71
C TRP A 114 0.70 -14.71 0.62
N HIS A 115 -0.39 -14.01 0.93
CA HIS A 115 -1.77 -14.49 0.85
C HIS A 115 -2.49 -13.84 -0.33
N ASP A 116 -3.08 -14.66 -1.21
CA ASP A 116 -3.90 -14.18 -2.32
C ASP A 116 -5.22 -13.63 -1.79
N LEU A 117 -5.47 -12.33 -1.99
CA LEU A 117 -6.73 -11.70 -1.61
C LEU A 117 -7.80 -11.85 -2.70
N ASN A 118 -7.43 -12.34 -3.88
CA ASN A 118 -8.28 -12.42 -5.05
C ASN A 118 -8.91 -11.08 -5.49
N PHE A 119 -8.32 -9.96 -5.10
CA PHE A 119 -8.71 -8.61 -5.49
C PHE A 119 -7.96 -8.15 -6.73
N THR A 120 -8.65 -7.52 -7.68
CA THR A 120 -8.00 -6.59 -8.61
C THR A 120 -7.54 -5.35 -7.82
N TYR A 121 -6.73 -4.49 -8.44
CA TYR A 121 -6.37 -3.22 -7.79
C TYR A 121 -7.61 -2.36 -7.47
N THR A 122 -8.60 -2.36 -8.34
CA THR A 122 -9.87 -1.65 -8.12
C THR A 122 -10.66 -2.24 -6.95
N ASP A 123 -10.73 -3.57 -6.85
CA ASP A 123 -11.39 -4.25 -5.73
C ASP A 123 -10.66 -3.95 -4.41
N PHE A 124 -9.32 -3.91 -4.44
CA PHE A 124 -8.51 -3.52 -3.30
C PHE A 124 -8.79 -2.10 -2.83
N LEU A 125 -8.87 -1.13 -3.75
CA LEU A 125 -9.25 0.25 -3.42
C LEU A 125 -10.66 0.32 -2.82
N ALA A 126 -11.62 -0.39 -3.42
CA ALA A 126 -13.00 -0.43 -2.93
C ALA A 126 -13.09 -1.04 -1.53
N TRP A 127 -12.36 -2.12 -1.29
CA TRP A 127 -12.24 -2.74 0.03
C TRP A 127 -11.58 -1.81 1.06
N ALA A 128 -10.46 -1.19 0.72
CA ALA A 128 -9.77 -0.27 1.61
C ALA A 128 -10.66 0.92 2.04
N LEU A 129 -11.47 1.43 1.10
CA LEU A 129 -12.34 2.58 1.35
C LEU A 129 -13.63 2.22 2.11
N ASN A 130 -14.19 1.03 1.89
CA ASN A 130 -15.54 0.68 2.35
C ASN A 130 -15.66 -0.69 3.02
N GLY A 131 -14.64 -1.53 2.95
CA GLY A 131 -14.64 -2.88 3.50
C GLY A 131 -14.42 -2.91 5.02
N ASP A 132 -14.47 -4.09 5.59
CA ASP A 132 -14.27 -4.32 7.01
C ASP A 132 -12.77 -4.49 7.33
N ILE A 133 -12.10 -3.35 7.52
CA ILE A 133 -10.68 -3.28 7.90
C ILE A 133 -10.47 -3.89 9.30
N GLU A 134 -11.41 -3.68 10.21
CA GLU A 134 -11.30 -4.20 11.58
C GLU A 134 -11.36 -5.73 11.61
N ALA A 135 -12.23 -6.33 10.79
CA ALA A 135 -12.27 -7.79 10.65
C ALA A 135 -10.99 -8.36 10.00
N PHE A 136 -10.41 -7.65 9.03
CA PHE A 136 -9.15 -8.07 8.39
C PHE A 136 -7.99 -8.11 9.37
N TYR A 137 -7.88 -7.08 10.22
CA TYR A 137 -6.83 -6.93 11.22
C TYR A 137 -7.28 -7.32 12.64
N GLN A 138 -8.29 -8.17 12.76
CA GLN A 138 -8.85 -8.56 14.05
C GLN A 138 -7.76 -8.98 15.05
N ASN A 139 -7.94 -8.58 16.31
CA ASN A 139 -7.02 -8.82 17.42
C ASN A 139 -5.65 -8.13 17.33
N LEU A 140 -5.42 -7.26 16.35
CA LEU A 140 -4.17 -6.52 16.21
C LEU A 140 -4.27 -5.07 16.69
N PHE A 141 -5.48 -4.59 16.97
CA PHE A 141 -5.70 -3.23 17.49
C PHE A 141 -5.52 -3.23 19.01
N TRP A 142 -4.64 -2.36 19.51
CA TRP A 142 -4.44 -2.14 20.95
C TRP A 142 -5.22 -0.93 21.44
N GLN A 143 -5.24 -0.70 22.75
CA GLN A 143 -5.91 0.46 23.33
C GLN A 143 -5.21 1.75 22.87
N ASN A 144 -5.97 2.74 22.37
CA ASN A 144 -5.50 4.02 21.84
C ASN A 144 -4.65 3.94 20.55
N TRP A 145 -4.68 2.82 19.83
CA TRP A 145 -3.94 2.62 18.58
C TRP A 145 -4.12 3.76 17.57
N GLN A 146 -5.31 4.39 17.50
CA GLN A 146 -5.59 5.47 16.54
C GLN A 146 -4.71 6.70 16.80
N GLU A 147 -4.46 7.04 18.06
CA GLU A 147 -3.60 8.18 18.42
C GLU A 147 -2.14 7.86 18.13
N ASP A 148 -1.69 6.65 18.44
CA ASP A 148 -0.33 6.20 18.16
C ASP A 148 -0.06 6.18 16.66
N VAL A 149 -0.98 5.63 15.86
CA VAL A 149 -0.85 5.55 14.40
C VAL A 149 -0.86 6.93 13.74
N LYS A 150 -1.69 7.87 14.21
CA LYS A 150 -1.70 9.24 13.69
C LYS A 150 -0.38 9.98 13.89
N GLN A 151 0.42 9.61 14.88
CA GLN A 151 1.71 10.22 15.17
C GLN A 151 2.85 9.64 14.34
N LEU A 152 2.64 8.47 13.70
CA LEU A 152 3.65 7.87 12.83
C LEU A 152 3.74 8.64 11.51
N ASP A 153 4.96 8.90 11.09
CA ASP A 153 5.18 9.31 9.71
C ASP A 153 5.13 8.10 8.75
N GLY A 154 5.02 8.37 7.47
CA GLY A 154 4.83 7.35 6.44
C GLY A 154 5.99 6.37 6.25
N ASN A 155 7.13 6.56 6.92
CA ASN A 155 8.31 5.70 6.82
C ASN A 155 8.53 4.79 8.03
N HIS A 156 7.70 4.93 9.05
CA HIS A 156 7.80 4.13 10.27
C HIS A 156 6.70 3.09 10.37
N MET A 157 7.00 2.01 11.05
CA MET A 157 6.06 0.95 11.42
C MET A 157 6.14 0.69 12.92
N ILE A 158 5.14 0.02 13.46
CA ILE A 158 5.09 -0.41 14.86
C ILE A 158 5.58 -1.84 14.93
N VAL A 159 6.49 -2.09 15.86
CA VAL A 159 7.02 -3.42 16.14
C VAL A 159 6.43 -3.91 17.46
N PHE A 160 5.92 -5.14 17.46
CA PHE A 160 5.40 -5.78 18.65
C PHE A 160 6.51 -6.53 19.41
N THR A 161 6.40 -6.54 20.74
CA THR A 161 7.28 -7.35 21.60
C THR A 161 6.40 -8.08 22.61
N PRO A 162 6.32 -9.40 22.58
CA PRO A 162 6.94 -10.32 21.61
C PRO A 162 6.46 -10.13 20.19
N GLU A 163 7.19 -10.68 19.22
CA GLU A 163 6.82 -10.63 17.80
C GLU A 163 5.42 -11.25 17.56
N LEU A 164 4.74 -10.78 16.51
CA LEU A 164 3.47 -11.36 16.08
C LEU A 164 3.69 -12.83 15.69
N SER A 165 2.92 -13.72 16.26
CA SER A 165 2.93 -15.16 15.94
C SER A 165 1.51 -15.64 15.65
N GLU A 166 1.41 -16.77 14.93
CA GLU A 166 0.16 -17.52 14.79
C GLU A 166 -0.08 -18.35 16.05
N ASP A 167 -0.68 -17.80 17.10
CA ASP A 167 -1.20 -18.57 18.24
C ASP A 167 -2.73 -18.59 18.23
#